data_14473e642cd47184c3a5707166f5c8ff
#
_entry.id   14473e642cd47184c3a5707166f5c8ff
#
_cell.length_a   1.000
_cell.length_b   1.000
_cell.length_c   1.000
_cell.angle_alpha   90.00
_cell.angle_beta   90.00
_cell.angle_gamma   90.00
#
_symmetry.space_group_name_H-M   'P 1'
#
loop_
_entity.id
_entity.type
_entity.pdbx_description
1 polymer ?
#
loop_
_entity_poly.entity_id
_entity_poly.type
_entity_poly.pdbx_seq_one_letter_code
_entity_poly.pdbx_strand_id
1 'polypeptide(L)'
;MPKLTYRTIKKNFEYEIPKIKGSRFLTYLFPCEDKENAESLLKKIRKQHFSATHHCSAWRLWIQVHEDLFGNVLIDPKVSKANDDGEPTNTAWKPILNVLEWEKLLNVLAIVVRYFGWTLLWVWGLIQAYTQAAKDAVQNCNIIEKEILKEFELVHEYSQTSLVAHLMEKYDIKLINENCDEKSKKILTINQWLISDFEKGLFESSNGSLKIK
;
A
#
# COMPACT_ATOMS: atom_id res chain seq x y z
N MET A 1 20.97 5.33 8.85
CA MET A 1 20.98 4.61 7.57
C MET A 1 19.71 4.95 6.82
N PRO A 2 19.70 5.05 5.48
CA PRO A 2 18.49 5.29 4.72
C PRO A 2 17.52 4.13 4.94
N LYS A 3 16.24 4.44 5.16
CA LYS A 3 15.18 3.45 5.32
C LYS A 3 14.36 3.40 4.04
N LEU A 4 14.01 2.21 3.62
CA LEU A 4 13.12 2.02 2.48
C LEU A 4 11.68 2.30 2.92
N THR A 5 11.05 3.30 2.28
CA THR A 5 9.69 3.74 2.61
C THR A 5 8.80 3.80 1.38
N TYR A 6 7.50 3.77 1.56
CA TYR A 6 6.50 4.01 0.53
C TYR A 6 5.40 4.94 1.03
N ARG A 7 4.77 5.66 0.10
CA ARG A 7 3.66 6.56 0.39
C ARG A 7 2.34 5.80 0.37
N THR A 8 1.51 6.02 1.37
CA THR A 8 0.15 5.48 1.47
C THR A 8 -0.75 6.44 2.24
N ILE A 9 -2.03 6.11 2.41
CA ILE A 9 -2.95 6.91 3.21
C ILE A 9 -3.06 6.37 4.64
N LYS A 10 -3.25 7.27 5.60
CA LYS A 10 -3.29 6.90 7.03
C LYS A 10 -4.56 6.15 7.43
N LYS A 11 -5.72 6.55 6.87
CA LYS A 11 -7.04 6.03 7.22
C LYS A 11 -8.00 6.17 6.05
N ASN A 12 -9.14 5.51 6.15
CA ASN A 12 -10.24 5.67 5.20
C ASN A 12 -10.60 7.14 5.04
N PHE A 13 -10.83 7.56 3.82
CA PHE A 13 -11.16 8.94 3.49
C PHE A 13 -12.27 8.98 2.44
N GLU A 14 -13.18 9.94 2.59
CA GLU A 14 -14.28 10.18 1.66
C GLU A 14 -14.27 11.65 1.25
N TYR A 15 -14.51 11.89 -0.04
CA TYR A 15 -14.56 13.25 -0.58
C TYR A 15 -15.56 13.34 -1.74
N GLU A 16 -16.40 14.34 -1.74
CA GLU A 16 -17.32 14.66 -2.84
C GLU A 16 -16.90 15.97 -3.49
N ILE A 17 -16.67 15.94 -4.81
CA ILE A 17 -16.40 17.16 -5.59
C ILE A 17 -17.71 17.89 -5.93
N PRO A 18 -17.65 19.18 -6.28
CA PRO A 18 -18.80 19.90 -6.83
C PRO A 18 -19.39 19.16 -8.03
N LYS A 19 -20.72 19.21 -8.16
CA LYS A 19 -21.42 18.54 -9.26
C LYS A 19 -20.90 19.02 -10.61
N ILE A 20 -20.66 18.07 -11.52
CA ILE A 20 -20.25 18.33 -12.89
C ILE A 20 -21.43 17.99 -13.82
N LYS A 21 -22.01 19.02 -14.47
CA LYS A 21 -23.21 18.90 -15.34
C LYS A 21 -24.33 18.06 -14.65
N GLY A 22 -24.56 18.32 -13.37
CA GLY A 22 -25.56 17.65 -12.56
C GLY A 22 -25.13 16.28 -12.00
N SER A 23 -24.10 15.63 -12.55
CA SER A 23 -23.57 14.39 -12.00
C SER A 23 -22.82 14.63 -10.70
N ARG A 24 -22.98 13.70 -9.73
CA ARG A 24 -22.25 13.68 -8.46
C ARG A 24 -21.15 12.66 -8.53
N PHE A 25 -19.98 12.99 -7.96
CA PHE A 25 -18.82 12.12 -7.88
C PHE A 25 -18.32 12.07 -6.43
N LEU A 26 -18.40 10.89 -5.81
CA LEU A 26 -17.91 10.63 -4.46
C LEU A 26 -16.73 9.69 -4.55
N THR A 27 -15.60 10.09 -3.99
CA THR A 27 -14.38 9.29 -3.95
C THR A 27 -14.16 8.71 -2.57
N TYR A 28 -13.95 7.41 -2.52
CA TYR A 28 -13.54 6.66 -1.33
C TYR A 28 -12.12 6.19 -1.51
N LEU A 29 -11.25 6.52 -0.54
CA LEU A 29 -9.88 6.03 -0.48
C LEU A 29 -9.73 5.13 0.74
N PHE A 30 -9.17 3.94 0.54
CA PHE A 30 -8.94 2.95 1.61
C PHE A 30 -7.48 2.51 1.61
N PRO A 31 -6.78 2.53 2.78
CA PRO A 31 -5.55 1.76 2.92
C PRO A 31 -5.90 0.28 2.77
N CYS A 32 -5.22 -0.40 1.85
CA CYS A 32 -5.56 -1.77 1.47
C CYS A 32 -4.29 -2.49 1.00
N GLU A 33 -3.99 -3.63 1.57
CA GLU A 33 -2.76 -4.38 1.31
C GLU A 33 -2.99 -5.64 0.47
N ASP A 34 -4.21 -6.17 0.44
CA ASP A 34 -4.57 -7.40 -0.28
C ASP A 34 -5.84 -7.24 -1.13
N LYS A 35 -5.99 -8.17 -2.09
CA LYS A 35 -7.09 -8.17 -3.06
C LYS A 35 -8.43 -8.52 -2.43
N GLU A 36 -8.45 -9.44 -1.49
CA GLU A 36 -9.66 -9.92 -0.81
C GLU A 36 -10.32 -8.77 -0.04
N ASN A 37 -9.52 -7.99 0.67
CA ASN A 37 -9.96 -6.78 1.37
C ASN A 37 -10.45 -5.72 0.37
N ALA A 38 -9.73 -5.49 -0.73
CA ALA A 38 -10.16 -4.54 -1.77
C ALA A 38 -11.53 -4.91 -2.36
N GLU A 39 -11.76 -6.18 -2.68
CA GLU A 39 -13.04 -6.66 -3.21
C GLU A 39 -14.17 -6.59 -2.16
N SER A 40 -13.87 -6.84 -0.88
CA SER A 40 -14.82 -6.69 0.23
C SER A 40 -15.25 -5.23 0.39
N LEU A 41 -14.29 -4.30 0.39
CA LEU A 41 -14.55 -2.86 0.47
C LEU A 41 -15.38 -2.38 -0.73
N LEU A 42 -15.06 -2.82 -1.94
CA LEU A 42 -15.85 -2.49 -3.14
C LEU A 42 -17.30 -2.99 -3.02
N LYS A 43 -17.51 -4.22 -2.54
CA LYS A 43 -18.86 -4.76 -2.26
C LYS A 43 -19.60 -3.93 -1.22
N LYS A 44 -18.93 -3.48 -0.17
CA LYS A 44 -19.51 -2.62 0.87
C LYS A 44 -19.97 -1.28 0.28
N ILE A 45 -19.15 -0.61 -0.50
CA ILE A 45 -19.48 0.68 -1.15
C ILE A 45 -20.62 0.50 -2.15
N ARG A 46 -20.65 -0.57 -2.95
CA ARG A 46 -21.79 -0.89 -3.83
C ARG A 46 -23.10 -1.05 -3.09
N LYS A 47 -23.10 -1.68 -1.92
CA LYS A 47 -24.30 -1.80 -1.08
C LYS A 47 -24.73 -0.45 -0.50
N GLN A 48 -23.77 0.35 -0.06
CA GLN A 48 -24.03 1.68 0.52
C GLN A 48 -24.60 2.64 -0.54
N HIS A 49 -24.14 2.53 -1.78
CA HIS A 49 -24.55 3.38 -2.91
C HIS A 49 -25.29 2.60 -4.00
N PHE A 50 -26.22 1.71 -3.58
CA PHE A 50 -26.93 0.82 -4.50
C PHE A 50 -27.67 1.52 -5.65
N SER A 51 -28.07 2.79 -5.47
CA SER A 51 -28.74 3.63 -6.48
C SER A 51 -27.79 4.42 -7.37
N ALA A 52 -26.46 4.31 -7.16
CA ALA A 52 -25.49 4.96 -8.03
C ALA A 52 -25.41 4.25 -9.39
N THR A 53 -25.06 5.01 -10.41
CA THR A 53 -24.95 4.50 -11.78
C THR A 53 -23.69 3.66 -11.98
N HIS A 54 -22.56 4.11 -11.40
CA HIS A 54 -21.25 3.47 -11.56
C HIS A 54 -20.43 3.52 -10.27
N HIS A 55 -19.61 2.47 -10.05
CA HIS A 55 -18.65 2.33 -8.95
C HIS A 55 -17.28 1.98 -9.55
N CYS A 56 -16.66 2.97 -10.17
CA CYS A 56 -15.38 2.79 -10.84
C CYS A 56 -14.26 2.68 -9.80
N SER A 57 -13.31 1.79 -10.03
CA SER A 57 -12.26 1.55 -9.02
C SER A 57 -10.90 1.30 -9.64
N ALA A 58 -9.86 1.68 -8.89
CA ALA A 58 -8.48 1.32 -9.17
C ALA A 58 -7.75 1.07 -7.86
N TRP A 59 -6.79 0.14 -7.88
CA TRP A 59 -5.93 -0.13 -6.74
C TRP A 59 -4.49 -0.45 -7.15
N ARG A 60 -3.56 -0.20 -6.22
CA ARG A 60 -2.14 -0.51 -6.34
C ARG A 60 -1.73 -1.22 -5.06
N LEU A 61 -1.64 -2.56 -5.12
CA LEU A 61 -1.47 -3.42 -3.95
C LEU A 61 -0.21 -4.24 -4.04
N TRP A 62 0.23 -4.78 -2.88
CA TRP A 62 1.39 -5.62 -2.69
C TRP A 62 2.66 -4.99 -3.23
N ILE A 63 3.39 -4.41 -2.32
CA ILE A 63 4.66 -3.76 -2.61
C ILE A 63 5.70 -4.82 -2.97
N GLN A 64 6.40 -4.60 -4.07
CA GLN A 64 7.62 -5.32 -4.39
C GLN A 64 8.79 -4.33 -4.47
N VAL A 65 9.95 -4.80 -4.03
CA VAL A 65 11.19 -4.07 -4.08
C VAL A 65 12.15 -4.82 -4.99
N HIS A 66 12.70 -4.14 -5.97
CA HIS A 66 13.69 -4.70 -6.88
C HIS A 66 14.73 -3.64 -7.26
N GLU A 67 15.85 -4.07 -7.79
CA GLU A 67 16.89 -3.19 -8.32
C GLU A 67 16.82 -3.16 -9.85
N ASP A 68 17.03 -1.99 -10.44
CA ASP A 68 17.20 -1.85 -11.88
C ASP A 68 18.64 -2.21 -12.32
N LEU A 69 18.88 -2.18 -13.62
CA LEU A 69 20.20 -2.48 -14.19
C LEU A 69 21.30 -1.51 -13.75
N PHE A 70 20.95 -0.37 -13.15
CA PHE A 70 21.88 0.65 -12.66
C PHE A 70 22.05 0.60 -11.13
N GLY A 71 21.43 -0.37 -10.44
CA GLY A 71 21.47 -0.49 -8.99
C GLY A 71 20.52 0.46 -8.24
N ASN A 72 19.58 1.10 -8.95
CA ASN A 72 18.56 1.90 -8.28
C ASN A 72 17.47 1.00 -7.70
N VAL A 73 17.07 1.26 -6.46
CA VAL A 73 15.98 0.56 -5.81
C VAL A 73 14.64 1.10 -6.28
N LEU A 74 13.84 0.23 -6.87
CA LEU A 74 12.49 0.53 -7.34
C LEU A 74 11.46 -0.12 -6.41
N ILE A 75 10.39 0.62 -6.14
CA ILE A 75 9.27 0.20 -5.31
C ILE A 75 8.01 0.31 -6.14
N ASP A 76 7.46 -0.84 -6.52
CA ASP A 76 6.29 -0.92 -7.39
C ASP A 76 5.18 -1.77 -6.77
N PRO A 77 3.91 -1.58 -7.21
CA PRO A 77 2.85 -2.50 -6.85
C PRO A 77 3.04 -3.82 -7.62
N LYS A 78 2.94 -4.94 -6.93
CA LYS A 78 2.90 -6.27 -7.57
C LYS A 78 1.61 -6.46 -8.38
N VAL A 79 0.50 -5.87 -7.92
CA VAL A 79 -0.82 -5.95 -8.56
C VAL A 79 -1.45 -4.56 -8.65
N SER A 80 -1.77 -4.17 -9.88
CA SER A 80 -2.67 -3.06 -10.18
C SER A 80 -3.88 -3.62 -10.90
N LYS A 81 -5.08 -3.29 -10.44
CA LYS A 81 -6.34 -3.68 -11.08
C LYS A 81 -7.30 -2.50 -11.07
N ALA A 82 -8.20 -2.49 -12.05
CA ALA A 82 -9.12 -1.40 -12.23
C ALA A 82 -10.38 -1.82 -12.99
N ASN A 83 -11.48 -1.06 -12.81
CA ASN A 83 -12.77 -1.37 -13.42
C ASN A 83 -13.54 -0.08 -13.72
N ASP A 84 -14.02 0.07 -14.94
CA ASP A 84 -14.88 1.17 -15.38
C ASP A 84 -16.34 1.01 -14.93
N ASP A 85 -16.76 -0.18 -14.48
CA ASP A 85 -18.11 -0.47 -13.98
C ASP A 85 -19.23 0.02 -14.93
N GLY A 86 -19.07 -0.19 -16.23
CA GLY A 86 -20.02 0.20 -17.26
C GLY A 86 -19.85 1.62 -17.84
N GLU A 87 -18.90 2.41 -17.35
CA GLU A 87 -18.47 3.60 -18.09
C GLU A 87 -17.73 3.22 -19.37
N PRO A 88 -17.63 4.10 -20.38
CA PRO A 88 -16.82 3.84 -21.55
C PRO A 88 -15.39 3.45 -21.21
N THR A 89 -14.83 2.49 -21.92
CA THR A 89 -13.51 1.91 -21.65
C THR A 89 -12.43 2.98 -21.47
N ASN A 90 -11.67 2.87 -20.37
CA ASN A 90 -10.57 3.77 -19.99
C ASN A 90 -10.99 5.21 -19.62
N THR A 91 -12.27 5.48 -19.43
CA THR A 91 -12.72 6.85 -19.08
C THR A 91 -12.83 7.11 -17.59
N ALA A 92 -12.84 6.07 -16.77
CA ALA A 92 -12.94 6.16 -15.33
C ALA A 92 -11.75 5.53 -14.61
N TRP A 93 -11.54 4.21 -14.74
CA TRP A 93 -10.49 3.54 -14.00
C TRP A 93 -9.09 4.05 -14.32
N LYS A 94 -8.79 4.32 -15.59
CA LYS A 94 -7.46 4.78 -16.01
C LYS A 94 -7.11 6.15 -15.44
N PRO A 95 -7.99 7.16 -15.48
CA PRO A 95 -7.82 8.41 -14.75
C PRO A 95 -7.59 8.25 -13.26
N ILE A 96 -8.38 7.37 -12.59
CA ILE A 96 -8.22 7.11 -11.15
C ILE A 96 -6.84 6.49 -10.87
N LEU A 97 -6.44 5.47 -11.63
CA LEU A 97 -5.14 4.82 -11.48
C LEU A 97 -3.99 5.79 -11.70
N ASN A 98 -4.06 6.61 -12.76
CA ASN A 98 -3.02 7.60 -13.06
C ASN A 98 -2.78 8.55 -11.88
N VAL A 99 -3.84 8.98 -11.18
CA VAL A 99 -3.70 9.84 -9.99
C VAL A 99 -2.93 9.11 -8.89
N LEU A 100 -3.24 7.83 -8.61
CA LEU A 100 -2.49 7.04 -7.64
C LEU A 100 -1.02 6.85 -8.05
N GLU A 101 -0.75 6.73 -9.35
CA GLU A 101 0.61 6.61 -9.91
C GLU A 101 1.39 7.91 -9.79
N TRP A 102 0.82 9.05 -10.16
CA TRP A 102 1.47 10.37 -10.07
C TRP A 102 1.82 10.74 -8.63
N GLU A 103 0.93 10.40 -7.68
CA GLU A 103 1.15 10.62 -6.26
C GLU A 103 2.01 9.51 -5.61
N LYS A 104 2.45 8.50 -6.39
CA LYS A 104 3.25 7.35 -5.95
C LYS A 104 2.63 6.62 -4.74
N LEU A 105 1.30 6.56 -4.70
CA LEU A 105 0.58 5.87 -3.63
C LEU A 105 0.60 4.37 -3.87
N LEU A 106 0.91 3.60 -2.83
CA LEU A 106 0.91 2.14 -2.79
C LEU A 106 0.04 1.65 -1.63
N ASN A 107 -0.47 0.42 -1.75
CA ASN A 107 -1.41 -0.18 -0.79
C ASN A 107 -2.64 0.72 -0.57
N VAL A 108 -3.21 1.18 -1.70
CA VAL A 108 -4.41 2.03 -1.73
C VAL A 108 -5.42 1.49 -2.74
N LEU A 109 -6.68 1.41 -2.30
CA LEU A 109 -7.86 1.25 -3.13
C LEU A 109 -8.56 2.61 -3.24
N ALA A 110 -8.82 3.06 -4.47
CA ALA A 110 -9.67 4.21 -4.79
C ALA A 110 -10.95 3.73 -5.48
N ILE A 111 -12.11 4.20 -5.00
CA ILE A 111 -13.43 3.95 -5.59
C ILE A 111 -14.08 5.30 -5.84
N VAL A 112 -14.49 5.55 -7.08
CA VAL A 112 -15.28 6.73 -7.43
C VAL A 112 -16.69 6.30 -7.79
N VAL A 113 -17.64 6.72 -6.96
CA VAL A 113 -19.07 6.47 -7.13
C VAL A 113 -19.67 7.62 -7.91
N ARG A 114 -20.37 7.33 -9.02
CA ARG A 114 -21.05 8.33 -9.83
C ARG A 114 -22.56 8.15 -9.79
N TYR A 115 -23.26 9.24 -9.54
CA TYR A 115 -24.69 9.39 -9.79
C TYR A 115 -24.88 10.25 -11.02
N PHE A 116 -25.58 9.71 -12.03
CA PHE A 116 -25.85 10.41 -13.28
C PHE A 116 -26.75 11.64 -13.07
N GLY A 117 -26.40 12.74 -13.67
CA GLY A 117 -27.07 14.04 -13.50
C GLY A 117 -27.90 14.50 -14.69
N TRP A 118 -28.46 13.57 -15.48
CA TRP A 118 -29.31 13.83 -16.65
C TRP A 118 -28.63 14.54 -17.83
N THR A 119 -27.38 14.99 -17.69
CA THR A 119 -26.57 15.56 -18.77
C THR A 119 -25.40 14.64 -19.07
N LEU A 120 -25.31 14.20 -20.32
CA LEU A 120 -24.21 13.33 -20.78
C LEU A 120 -22.88 14.08 -20.69
N LEU A 121 -21.89 13.39 -20.17
CA LEU A 121 -20.49 13.77 -20.26
C LEU A 121 -19.86 13.01 -21.43
N TRP A 122 -19.27 13.73 -22.37
CA TRP A 122 -18.48 13.13 -23.43
C TRP A 122 -17.24 12.45 -22.84
N VAL A 123 -16.62 11.53 -23.57
CA VAL A 123 -15.42 10.77 -23.16
C VAL A 123 -14.37 11.66 -22.45
N TRP A 124 -14.02 12.79 -23.04
CA TRP A 124 -13.08 13.73 -22.44
C TRP A 124 -13.59 14.33 -21.10
N GLY A 125 -14.86 14.67 -21.05
CA GLY A 125 -15.49 15.18 -19.82
C GLY A 125 -15.54 14.14 -18.71
N LEU A 126 -15.71 12.85 -19.02
CA LEU A 126 -15.61 11.74 -18.06
C LEU A 126 -14.19 11.62 -17.53
N ILE A 127 -13.18 11.58 -18.41
CA ILE A 127 -11.76 11.53 -18.02
C ILE A 127 -11.41 12.67 -17.06
N GLN A 128 -11.83 13.91 -17.38
CA GLN A 128 -11.61 15.05 -16.52
C GLN A 128 -12.31 14.91 -15.16
N ALA A 129 -13.58 14.49 -15.14
CA ALA A 129 -14.37 14.36 -13.93
C ALA A 129 -13.79 13.29 -12.98
N TYR A 130 -13.42 12.12 -13.49
CA TYR A 130 -12.80 11.06 -12.69
C TYR A 130 -11.40 11.44 -12.23
N THR A 131 -10.60 12.10 -13.07
CA THR A 131 -9.29 12.65 -12.66
C THR A 131 -9.45 13.66 -11.52
N GLN A 132 -10.36 14.61 -11.67
CA GLN A 132 -10.61 15.65 -10.66
C GLN A 132 -11.08 15.02 -9.34
N ALA A 133 -12.06 14.10 -9.41
CA ALA A 133 -12.59 13.43 -8.23
C ALA A 133 -11.49 12.68 -7.44
N ALA A 134 -10.66 11.91 -8.14
CA ALA A 134 -9.56 11.18 -7.52
C ALA A 134 -8.49 12.13 -6.98
N LYS A 135 -8.09 13.15 -7.76
CA LYS A 135 -7.05 14.11 -7.41
C LYS A 135 -7.43 14.91 -6.16
N ASP A 136 -8.63 15.47 -6.12
CA ASP A 136 -9.09 16.27 -4.98
C ASP A 136 -9.18 15.42 -3.71
N ALA A 137 -9.66 14.17 -3.83
CA ALA A 137 -9.68 13.26 -2.70
C ALA A 137 -8.26 12.98 -2.17
N VAL A 138 -7.29 12.71 -3.04
CA VAL A 138 -5.90 12.47 -2.66
C VAL A 138 -5.25 13.70 -2.05
N GLN A 139 -5.51 14.89 -2.59
CA GLN A 139 -4.96 16.15 -2.05
C GLN A 139 -5.51 16.52 -0.67
N ASN A 140 -6.73 16.08 -0.34
CA ASN A 140 -7.37 16.35 0.95
C ASN A 140 -7.23 15.22 1.95
N CYS A 141 -6.71 14.04 1.57
CA CYS A 141 -6.48 12.94 2.48
C CYS A 141 -5.14 13.10 3.23
N ASN A 142 -5.01 12.34 4.33
CA ASN A 142 -3.76 12.31 5.09
C ASN A 142 -2.84 11.22 4.51
N ILE A 143 -1.84 11.64 3.73
CA ILE A 143 -0.79 10.77 3.20
C ILE A 143 0.31 10.64 4.24
N ILE A 144 0.81 9.40 4.41
CA ILE A 144 1.92 9.05 5.29
C ILE A 144 2.96 8.24 4.54
N GLU A 145 4.17 8.23 5.05
CA GLU A 145 5.20 7.29 4.66
C GLU A 145 5.25 6.13 5.66
N LYS A 146 5.26 4.91 5.14
CA LYS A 146 5.46 3.68 5.90
C LYS A 146 6.77 3.02 5.51
N GLU A 147 7.47 2.43 6.46
CA GLU A 147 8.65 1.61 6.19
C GLU A 147 8.24 0.29 5.54
N ILE A 148 9.06 -0.18 4.60
CA ILE A 148 8.93 -1.53 4.04
C ILE A 148 9.69 -2.45 4.97
N LEU A 149 8.93 -3.23 5.75
CA LEU A 149 9.46 -4.17 6.73
C LEU A 149 9.45 -5.58 6.18
N LYS A 150 10.49 -6.34 6.50
CA LYS A 150 10.56 -7.78 6.30
C LYS A 150 10.50 -8.47 7.65
N GLU A 151 9.60 -9.43 7.76
CA GLU A 151 9.50 -10.31 8.93
C GLU A 151 10.40 -11.53 8.74
N PHE A 152 11.05 -11.96 9.83
CA PHE A 152 11.89 -13.15 9.86
C PHE A 152 11.91 -13.77 11.25
N GLU A 153 12.26 -15.04 11.31
CA GLU A 153 12.44 -15.80 12.55
C GLU A 153 13.92 -15.92 12.89
N LEU A 154 14.29 -15.66 14.17
CA LEU A 154 15.61 -15.89 14.71
C LEU A 154 15.50 -16.80 15.93
N VAL A 155 16.23 -17.92 15.90
CA VAL A 155 16.36 -18.84 17.03
C VAL A 155 17.77 -18.77 17.58
N HIS A 156 17.92 -18.57 18.89
CA HIS A 156 19.22 -18.46 19.53
C HIS A 156 19.24 -19.09 20.93
N GLU A 157 20.43 -19.48 21.39
CA GLU A 157 20.66 -19.94 22.76
C GLU A 157 20.58 -18.76 23.74
N TYR A 158 20.23 -19.03 24.99
CA TYR A 158 20.18 -17.99 26.04
C TYR A 158 21.50 -17.27 26.24
N SER A 159 22.64 -17.98 26.06
CA SER A 159 23.99 -17.39 26.10
C SER A 159 24.24 -16.30 25.04
N GLN A 160 23.46 -16.28 23.97
CA GLN A 160 23.59 -15.34 22.86
C GLN A 160 22.62 -14.16 22.95
N THR A 161 21.78 -14.09 24.01
CA THR A 161 20.74 -13.06 24.14
C THR A 161 21.30 -11.64 24.10
N SER A 162 22.45 -11.37 24.76
CA SER A 162 23.07 -10.05 24.73
C SER A 162 23.58 -9.65 23.35
N LEU A 163 24.13 -10.60 22.61
CA LEU A 163 24.57 -10.39 21.23
C LEU A 163 23.37 -10.04 20.33
N VAL A 164 22.29 -10.82 20.42
CA VAL A 164 21.07 -10.58 19.64
C VAL A 164 20.46 -9.24 19.99
N ALA A 165 20.37 -8.87 21.29
CA ALA A 165 19.86 -7.58 21.71
C ALA A 165 20.68 -6.40 21.16
N HIS A 166 22.01 -6.50 21.18
CA HIS A 166 22.88 -5.50 20.57
C HIS A 166 22.68 -5.33 19.07
N LEU A 167 22.53 -6.45 18.34
CA LEU A 167 22.26 -6.42 16.90
C LEU A 167 20.86 -5.86 16.59
N MET A 168 19.86 -6.18 17.40
CA MET A 168 18.52 -5.61 17.27
C MET A 168 18.55 -4.08 17.40
N GLU A 169 19.27 -3.56 18.39
CA GLU A 169 19.43 -2.11 18.58
C GLU A 169 20.19 -1.47 17.41
N LYS A 170 21.32 -2.06 17.01
CA LYS A 170 22.18 -1.56 15.92
C LYS A 170 21.42 -1.40 14.59
N TYR A 171 20.52 -2.34 14.26
CA TYR A 171 19.79 -2.38 12.99
C TYR A 171 18.32 -1.92 13.10
N ASP A 172 17.91 -1.34 14.25
CA ASP A 172 16.52 -0.90 14.51
C ASP A 172 15.49 -2.02 14.27
N ILE A 173 15.81 -3.24 14.74
CA ILE A 173 14.96 -4.41 14.62
C ILE A 173 13.92 -4.40 15.71
N LYS A 174 12.64 -4.65 15.34
CA LYS A 174 11.53 -4.68 16.28
C LYS A 174 11.09 -6.12 16.56
N LEU A 175 10.85 -6.41 17.83
CA LEU A 175 10.28 -7.67 18.28
C LEU A 175 8.76 -7.65 18.03
N ILE A 176 8.25 -8.66 17.32
CA ILE A 176 6.81 -8.90 17.18
C ILE A 176 6.35 -9.89 18.25
N ASN A 177 7.04 -11.01 18.34
CA ASN A 177 6.70 -12.08 19.29
C ASN A 177 7.95 -12.83 19.75
N GLU A 178 7.89 -13.40 20.94
CA GLU A 178 8.95 -14.23 21.51
C GLU A 178 8.34 -15.45 22.19
N ASN A 179 8.92 -16.61 21.94
CA ASN A 179 8.67 -17.84 22.67
C ASN A 179 9.99 -18.35 23.27
N CYS A 180 9.98 -18.62 24.58
CA CYS A 180 11.14 -19.00 25.35
C CYS A 180 10.92 -20.43 25.89
N ASP A 181 11.37 -21.43 25.12
CA ASP A 181 11.39 -22.83 25.55
C ASP A 181 12.85 -23.27 25.85
N GLU A 182 13.34 -24.32 25.22
CA GLU A 182 14.76 -24.72 25.32
C GLU A 182 15.71 -23.68 24.70
N LYS A 183 15.22 -22.94 23.71
CA LYS A 183 15.90 -21.82 23.04
C LYS A 183 14.93 -20.65 22.90
N SER A 184 15.48 -19.45 22.84
CA SER A 184 14.66 -18.27 22.51
C SER A 184 14.37 -18.23 21.00
N LYS A 185 13.09 -18.20 20.65
CA LYS A 185 12.58 -18.05 19.29
C LYS A 185 11.89 -16.72 19.18
N LYS A 186 12.43 -15.83 18.34
CA LYS A 186 11.93 -14.47 18.15
C LYS A 186 11.38 -14.30 16.74
N ILE A 187 10.21 -13.71 16.62
CA ILE A 187 9.67 -13.16 15.36
C ILE A 187 9.99 -11.68 15.33
N LEU A 188 10.74 -11.25 14.36
CA LEU A 188 11.37 -9.95 14.28
C LEU A 188 11.01 -9.25 12.97
N THR A 189 11.00 -7.91 12.96
CA THR A 189 10.93 -7.12 11.74
C THR A 189 12.13 -6.21 11.60
N ILE A 190 12.59 -6.09 10.37
CA ILE A 190 13.67 -5.19 9.95
C ILE A 190 13.27 -4.43 8.71
N ASN A 191 13.78 -3.20 8.54
CA ASN A 191 13.65 -2.52 7.26
C ASN A 191 14.30 -3.36 6.15
N GLN A 192 13.58 -3.63 5.07
CA GLN A 192 13.99 -4.56 4.01
C GLN A 192 15.37 -4.22 3.42
N TRP A 193 15.73 -2.94 3.39
CA TRP A 193 17.05 -2.47 2.93
C TRP A 193 18.21 -2.97 3.79
N LEU A 194 17.99 -3.16 5.10
CA LEU A 194 19.03 -3.51 6.07
C LEU A 194 19.24 -5.02 6.24
N ILE A 195 18.43 -5.85 5.58
CA ILE A 195 18.45 -7.30 5.83
C ILE A 195 19.78 -7.94 5.47
N SER A 196 20.37 -7.59 4.33
CA SER A 196 21.65 -8.15 3.88
C SER A 196 22.81 -7.75 4.79
N ASP A 197 22.80 -6.50 5.28
CA ASP A 197 23.83 -6.04 6.21
C ASP A 197 23.66 -6.68 7.59
N PHE A 198 22.41 -6.87 8.02
CA PHE A 198 22.10 -7.58 9.24
C PHE A 198 22.54 -9.06 9.17
N GLU A 199 22.24 -9.78 8.07
CA GLU A 199 22.69 -11.17 7.89
C GLU A 199 24.20 -11.31 7.97
N LYS A 200 24.95 -10.42 7.33
CA LYS A 200 26.41 -10.37 7.43
C LYS A 200 26.87 -10.11 8.87
N GLY A 201 26.32 -9.07 9.51
CA GLY A 201 26.68 -8.74 10.90
C GLY A 201 26.33 -9.86 11.89
N LEU A 202 25.21 -10.55 11.68
CA LEU A 202 24.80 -11.69 12.50
C LEU A 202 25.78 -12.87 12.33
N PHE A 203 26.13 -13.18 11.08
CA PHE A 203 27.09 -14.25 10.78
C PHE A 203 28.48 -13.98 11.40
N GLU A 204 29.03 -12.79 11.18
CA GLU A 204 30.32 -12.39 11.73
C GLU A 204 30.33 -12.39 13.27
N SER A 205 29.32 -11.79 13.89
CA SER A 205 29.28 -11.65 15.36
C SER A 205 28.98 -12.95 16.08
N SER A 206 28.33 -13.91 15.42
CA SER A 206 28.00 -15.22 15.98
C SER A 206 28.97 -16.33 15.56
N ASN A 207 30.05 -16.02 14.82
CA ASN A 207 30.94 -16.99 14.19
C ASN A 207 30.17 -18.05 13.35
N GLY A 208 29.12 -17.61 12.66
CA GLY A 208 28.30 -18.45 11.80
C GLY A 208 27.29 -19.35 12.51
N SER A 209 27.16 -19.25 13.84
CA SER A 209 26.24 -20.11 14.61
C SER A 209 24.78 -19.68 14.50
N LEU A 210 24.48 -18.42 14.16
CA LEU A 210 23.14 -17.88 13.99
C LEU A 210 22.82 -17.61 12.51
N LYS A 211 21.60 -17.93 12.13
CA LYS A 211 21.04 -17.65 10.80
C LYS A 211 19.57 -17.27 10.95
N ILE A 212 19.10 -16.41 10.07
CA ILE A 212 17.66 -16.11 9.96
C ILE A 212 16.96 -17.21 9.16
N LYS A 213 15.65 -17.37 9.42
CA LYS A 213 14.76 -18.28 8.69
C LYS A 213 13.62 -17.49 8.02
#